data_683d7c4d4c0b53d109117395a1c9328b
#
_entry.id   683d7c4d4c0b53d109117395a1c9328b
#
_cell.length_a   1.000
_cell.length_b   1.000
_cell.length_c   1.000
_cell.angle_alpha   90.00
_cell.angle_beta   90.00
_cell.angle_gamma   90.00
#
_symmetry.space_group_name_H-M   'P 1'
#
loop_
_entity.id
_entity.type
_entity.pdbx_description
1 polymer ?
#
loop_
_entity_poly.entity_id
_entity_poly.type
_entity_poly.pdbx_seq_one_letter_code
_entity_poly.pdbx_strand_id
1 'polypeptide(L)'
;MKLNIKYILALALILLTGCGQSQQFMAVPPDARKEDVPRQSIQLKAERFKFTPDVIRVKAGTLVRLEITSVEGTHGFQLGAFGIDERLDENQTKIIEFYASKQGEYGFRCSHFCGIGHMGMTGKVIVE
;
A
#
# COMPACT_ATOMS: atom_id res chain seq x y z
N MET A 1 4.23 -39.09 43.79
CA MET A 1 5.05 -38.11 43.09
C MET A 1 4.30 -36.79 43.08
N LYS A 2 4.68 -35.82 43.91
CA LYS A 2 3.96 -34.54 44.04
C LYS A 2 4.54 -33.59 43.01
N LEU A 3 3.78 -33.32 41.93
CA LEU A 3 4.13 -32.39 40.90
C LEU A 3 4.01 -30.95 41.46
N ASN A 4 5.14 -30.27 41.55
CA ASN A 4 5.20 -28.93 42.15
C ASN A 4 4.49 -27.92 41.26
N ILE A 5 3.40 -27.39 41.76
CA ILE A 5 2.53 -26.40 41.11
C ILE A 5 3.24 -25.10 40.67
N LYS A 6 4.44 -24.87 41.20
CA LYS A 6 5.28 -23.70 40.89
C LYS A 6 5.89 -23.72 39.48
N TYR A 7 5.95 -24.90 38.83
CA TYR A 7 6.47 -25.00 37.44
C TYR A 7 5.39 -24.90 36.35
N ILE A 8 4.13 -24.95 36.73
CA ILE A 8 2.98 -24.83 35.76
C ILE A 8 2.70 -23.37 35.43
N LEU A 9 3.04 -22.42 36.32
CA LEU A 9 2.83 -21.00 36.12
C LEU A 9 3.92 -20.32 35.28
N ALA A 10 5.07 -20.97 35.04
CA ALA A 10 6.16 -20.41 34.24
C ALA A 10 6.07 -20.74 32.74
N LEU A 11 5.15 -21.63 32.31
CA LEU A 11 5.03 -22.04 30.91
C LEU A 11 3.92 -21.30 30.12
N ALA A 12 3.15 -20.42 30.76
CA ALA A 12 1.99 -19.76 30.16
C ALA A 12 2.28 -18.32 29.67
N LEU A 13 3.55 -17.86 29.69
CA LEU A 13 3.87 -16.45 29.36
C LEU A 13 4.70 -16.26 28.09
N ILE A 14 4.77 -17.24 27.17
CA ILE A 14 5.56 -17.12 25.93
C ILE A 14 4.70 -17.40 24.70
N LEU A 15 3.54 -16.80 24.56
CA LEU A 15 2.76 -16.87 23.31
C LEU A 15 1.99 -15.57 23.00
N LEU A 16 2.61 -14.40 23.17
CA LEU A 16 2.03 -13.13 22.69
C LEU A 16 3.10 -12.19 22.12
N THR A 17 3.94 -12.71 21.21
CA THR A 17 4.80 -11.84 20.40
C THR A 17 4.67 -12.25 18.94
N GLY A 18 3.63 -11.80 18.27
CA GLY A 18 3.49 -12.10 16.86
C GLY A 18 2.24 -11.57 16.22
N CYS A 19 2.07 -10.24 16.12
CA CYS A 19 1.23 -9.61 15.11
C CYS A 19 1.45 -8.09 15.17
N GLY A 20 2.42 -7.59 14.43
CA GLY A 20 2.70 -6.16 14.42
C GLY A 20 3.61 -5.71 13.29
N GLN A 21 3.63 -6.41 12.14
CA GLN A 21 4.54 -6.03 11.06
C GLN A 21 3.88 -5.47 9.79
N SER A 22 2.57 -5.35 9.74
CA SER A 22 1.87 -4.88 8.54
C SER A 22 1.69 -3.35 8.43
N GLN A 23 2.08 -2.58 9.44
CA GLN A 23 1.90 -1.11 9.43
C GLN A 23 3.17 -0.30 9.13
N GLN A 24 4.31 -0.93 8.92
CA GLN A 24 5.60 -0.22 8.75
C GLN A 24 5.80 0.41 7.37
N PHE A 25 4.98 0.08 6.37
CA PHE A 25 5.15 0.59 5.00
C PHE A 25 4.52 1.97 4.74
N MET A 26 3.64 2.44 5.61
CA MET A 26 2.90 3.69 5.39
C MET A 26 3.36 4.87 6.24
N ALA A 27 4.08 4.62 7.33
CA ALA A 27 4.49 5.68 8.24
C ALA A 27 5.88 6.21 7.88
N VAL A 28 5.99 7.52 7.76
CA VAL A 28 7.29 8.22 7.78
C VAL A 28 7.97 7.86 9.10
N PRO A 29 9.27 7.51 9.10
CA PRO A 29 9.98 7.21 10.33
C PRO A 29 9.81 8.31 11.38
N PRO A 30 9.62 7.99 12.66
CA PRO A 30 9.34 8.96 13.70
C PRO A 30 10.49 9.96 13.97
N ASP A 31 11.70 9.60 13.54
CA ASP A 31 12.92 10.40 13.62
C ASP A 31 13.13 11.32 12.39
N ALA A 32 12.39 11.10 11.30
CA ALA A 32 12.42 11.97 10.14
C ALA A 32 11.44 13.13 10.32
N ARG A 33 11.94 14.38 10.26
CA ARG A 33 11.04 15.53 10.17
C ARG A 33 10.31 15.48 8.83
N LYS A 34 9.00 15.73 8.86
CA LYS A 34 8.15 15.67 7.65
C LYS A 34 8.63 16.60 6.54
N GLU A 35 9.26 17.71 6.88
CA GLU A 35 9.84 18.69 5.95
C GLU A 35 11.11 18.17 5.24
N ASP A 36 11.84 17.24 5.86
CA ASP A 36 13.10 16.70 5.32
C ASP A 36 12.89 15.47 4.42
N VAL A 37 11.65 14.93 4.37
CA VAL A 37 11.34 13.75 3.55
C VAL A 37 11.14 14.17 2.09
N PRO A 38 11.92 13.61 1.15
CA PRO A 38 11.70 13.85 -0.27
C PRO A 38 10.28 13.52 -0.69
N ARG A 39 9.69 14.32 -1.58
CA ARG A 39 8.33 14.13 -2.08
C ARG A 39 8.34 13.95 -3.58
N GLN A 40 7.49 13.05 -4.06
CA GLN A 40 7.29 12.83 -5.49
C GLN A 40 5.78 12.78 -5.78
N SER A 41 5.30 13.68 -6.66
CA SER A 41 3.92 13.66 -7.15
C SER A 41 3.87 12.97 -8.50
N ILE A 42 2.91 12.07 -8.67
CA ILE A 42 2.73 11.28 -9.88
C ILE A 42 1.24 11.34 -10.26
N GLN A 43 0.99 11.68 -11.50
CA GLN A 43 -0.36 11.64 -12.08
C GLN A 43 -0.60 10.29 -12.74
N LEU A 44 -1.74 9.69 -12.44
CA LEU A 44 -2.19 8.41 -12.96
C LEU A 44 -3.58 8.57 -13.55
N LYS A 45 -3.84 7.97 -14.71
CA LYS A 45 -5.18 7.86 -15.28
C LYS A 45 -5.68 6.42 -15.16
N ALA A 46 -6.94 6.28 -14.79
CA ALA A 46 -7.67 5.02 -14.84
C ALA A 46 -8.69 5.10 -16.00
N GLU A 47 -8.52 4.21 -16.97
CA GLU A 47 -9.39 4.06 -18.14
C GLU A 47 -9.79 2.58 -18.25
N ARG A 48 -10.74 2.25 -19.09
CA ARG A 48 -11.05 0.83 -19.41
C ARG A 48 -10.01 0.26 -20.39
N PHE A 49 -9.25 -0.70 -19.99
CA PHE A 49 -9.06 -1.40 -18.72
C PHE A 49 -7.58 -1.31 -18.35
N LYS A 50 -7.09 -0.13 -18.12
CA LYS A 50 -5.67 0.13 -17.88
C LYS A 50 -5.46 1.31 -16.94
N PHE A 51 -4.31 1.30 -16.29
CA PHE A 51 -3.73 2.47 -15.65
C PHE A 51 -2.64 3.05 -16.55
N THR A 52 -2.51 4.37 -16.58
CA THR A 52 -1.47 5.06 -17.37
C THR A 52 -0.80 6.12 -16.48
N PRO A 53 0.49 5.98 -16.17
CA PRO A 53 1.37 4.84 -16.47
C PRO A 53 1.00 3.58 -15.66
N ASP A 54 1.33 2.40 -16.16
CA ASP A 54 1.18 1.12 -15.49
C ASP A 54 2.43 0.72 -14.68
N VAL A 55 3.55 1.42 -14.89
CA VAL A 55 4.78 1.29 -14.10
C VAL A 55 5.14 2.64 -13.50
N ILE A 56 5.18 2.70 -12.18
CA ILE A 56 5.55 3.86 -11.39
C ILE A 56 6.92 3.62 -10.75
N ARG A 57 7.88 4.53 -10.98
CA ARG A 57 9.21 4.45 -10.36
C ARG A 57 9.39 5.53 -9.33
N VAL A 58 9.80 5.14 -8.12
CA VAL A 58 10.03 6.05 -7.00
C VAL A 58 11.31 5.65 -6.27
N LYS A 59 11.95 6.63 -5.63
CA LYS A 59 13.12 6.36 -4.78
C LYS A 59 12.69 5.91 -3.39
N ALA A 60 13.43 4.98 -2.80
CA ALA A 60 13.25 4.62 -1.39
C ALA A 60 13.44 5.85 -0.49
N GLY A 61 12.68 5.92 0.59
CA GLY A 61 12.70 7.06 1.50
C GLY A 61 11.87 8.27 1.05
N THR A 62 11.03 8.11 0.01
CA THR A 62 10.22 9.20 -0.56
C THR A 62 8.76 9.09 -0.12
N LEU A 63 8.16 10.22 0.22
CA LEU A 63 6.70 10.34 0.36
C LEU A 63 6.09 10.54 -1.03
N VAL A 64 5.37 9.54 -1.49
CA VAL A 64 4.75 9.51 -2.82
C VAL A 64 3.32 10.02 -2.72
N ARG A 65 2.97 10.96 -3.61
CA ARG A 65 1.61 11.46 -3.79
C ARG A 65 1.11 11.03 -5.17
N LEU A 66 0.15 10.13 -5.21
CA LEU A 66 -0.54 9.73 -6.43
C LEU A 66 -1.80 10.59 -6.60
N GLU A 67 -1.96 11.19 -7.77
CA GLU A 67 -3.17 11.87 -8.20
C GLU A 67 -3.82 11.03 -9.29
N ILE A 68 -4.79 10.22 -8.92
CA ILE A 68 -5.41 9.25 -9.81
C ILE A 68 -6.74 9.79 -10.32
N THR A 69 -6.84 10.04 -11.62
CA THR A 69 -8.09 10.48 -12.26
C THR A 69 -8.73 9.32 -13.00
N SER A 70 -9.98 8.99 -12.66
CA SER A 70 -10.79 8.08 -13.45
C SER A 70 -11.43 8.86 -14.60
N VAL A 71 -10.96 8.63 -15.81
CA VAL A 71 -11.42 9.37 -17.01
C VAL A 71 -12.50 8.61 -17.78
N GLU A 72 -12.67 7.33 -17.53
CA GLU A 72 -13.69 6.49 -18.16
C GLU A 72 -14.12 5.37 -17.24
N GLY A 73 -15.32 5.48 -16.70
CA GLY A 73 -15.93 4.52 -15.78
C GLY A 73 -15.45 4.65 -14.33
N THR A 74 -16.10 3.90 -13.47
CA THR A 74 -15.70 3.77 -12.06
C THR A 74 -14.77 2.59 -11.91
N HIS A 75 -13.65 2.80 -11.21
CA HIS A 75 -12.61 1.80 -10.95
C HIS A 75 -12.32 1.67 -9.45
N GLY A 76 -11.38 0.83 -9.10
CA GLY A 76 -10.71 0.81 -7.80
C GLY A 76 -9.21 0.92 -8.00
N PHE A 77 -8.48 1.29 -6.97
CA PHE A 77 -7.02 1.25 -6.92
C PHE A 77 -6.59 0.56 -5.64
N GLN A 78 -6.08 -0.65 -5.78
CA GLN A 78 -5.56 -1.42 -4.66
C GLN A 78 -4.04 -1.60 -4.80
N LEU A 79 -3.29 -1.06 -3.84
CA LEU A 79 -1.86 -1.28 -3.64
C LEU A 79 -1.68 -1.95 -2.28
N GLY A 80 -1.92 -3.27 -2.26
CA GLY A 80 -2.09 -4.06 -1.04
C GLY A 80 -0.89 -4.03 -0.10
N ALA A 81 0.35 -3.99 -0.64
CA ALA A 81 1.57 -3.90 0.15
C ALA A 81 1.62 -2.64 1.05
N PHE A 82 0.90 -1.58 0.67
CA PHE A 82 0.80 -0.33 1.42
C PHE A 82 -0.56 -0.15 2.11
N GLY A 83 -1.40 -1.19 2.13
CA GLY A 83 -2.72 -1.14 2.77
C GLY A 83 -3.72 -0.21 2.09
N ILE A 84 -3.48 0.13 0.82
CA ILE A 84 -4.32 1.05 0.05
C ILE A 84 -5.36 0.26 -0.73
N ASP A 85 -6.63 0.66 -0.61
CA ASP A 85 -7.74 0.19 -1.44
C ASP A 85 -8.79 1.30 -1.52
N GLU A 86 -8.81 2.01 -2.65
CA GLU A 86 -9.60 3.21 -2.85
C GLU A 86 -10.50 3.10 -4.07
N ARG A 87 -11.74 3.57 -3.93
CA ARG A 87 -12.67 3.71 -5.03
C ARG A 87 -12.34 4.97 -5.83
N LEU A 88 -12.34 4.83 -7.15
CA LEU A 88 -12.12 5.90 -8.12
C LEU A 88 -13.43 6.15 -8.89
N ASP A 89 -14.17 7.17 -8.50
CA ASP A 89 -15.40 7.54 -9.22
C ASP A 89 -15.08 8.25 -10.53
N GLU A 90 -15.92 8.01 -11.54
CA GLU A 90 -15.74 8.55 -12.87
C GLU A 90 -15.65 10.09 -12.86
N ASN A 91 -14.73 10.64 -13.64
CA ASN A 91 -14.43 12.06 -13.76
C ASN A 91 -13.98 12.75 -12.46
N GLN A 92 -13.50 11.96 -11.49
CA GLN A 92 -12.94 12.47 -10.25
C GLN A 92 -11.46 12.12 -10.11
N THR A 93 -10.72 12.99 -9.41
CA THR A 93 -9.33 12.76 -9.03
C THR A 93 -9.26 12.39 -7.56
N LYS A 94 -8.68 11.23 -7.29
CA LYS A 94 -8.36 10.76 -5.93
C LYS A 94 -6.90 11.04 -5.62
N ILE A 95 -6.63 11.56 -4.44
CA ILE A 95 -5.27 11.77 -3.94
C ILE A 95 -4.97 10.69 -2.92
N ILE A 96 -3.86 9.98 -3.12
CA ILE A 96 -3.38 8.90 -2.27
C ILE A 96 -1.93 9.18 -1.93
N GLU A 97 -1.57 9.10 -0.66
CA GLU A 97 -0.18 9.29 -0.21
C GLU A 97 0.33 8.02 0.48
N PHE A 98 1.58 7.65 0.22
CA PHE A 98 2.26 6.58 0.91
C PHE A 98 3.78 6.83 0.99
N TYR A 99 4.41 6.26 1.99
CA TYR A 99 5.86 6.34 2.17
C TYR A 99 6.55 5.11 1.57
N ALA A 100 7.39 5.32 0.57
CA ALA A 100 8.13 4.26 -0.11
C ALA A 100 9.37 3.86 0.71
N SER A 101 9.18 3.12 1.81
CA SER A 101 10.23 2.83 2.79
C SER A 101 11.24 1.78 2.34
N LYS A 102 10.84 0.83 1.52
CA LYS A 102 11.64 -0.36 1.18
C LYS A 102 11.70 -0.59 -0.32
N GLN A 103 12.90 -0.82 -0.84
CA GLN A 103 13.11 -1.22 -2.23
C GLN A 103 12.35 -2.51 -2.57
N GLY A 104 11.83 -2.59 -3.78
CA GLY A 104 11.08 -3.73 -4.28
C GLY A 104 10.09 -3.37 -5.37
N GLU A 105 9.40 -4.40 -5.88
CA GLU A 105 8.30 -4.25 -6.82
C GLU A 105 6.97 -4.59 -6.13
N TYR A 106 6.02 -3.69 -6.23
CA TYR A 106 4.72 -3.77 -5.55
C TYR A 106 3.60 -3.62 -6.55
N GLY A 107 2.85 -4.71 -6.78
CA GLY A 107 1.72 -4.72 -7.71
C GLY A 107 0.54 -3.90 -7.20
N PHE A 108 -0.10 -3.18 -8.13
CA PHE A 108 -1.43 -2.61 -7.92
C PHE A 108 -2.41 -3.11 -8.97
N ARG A 109 -3.69 -3.01 -8.65
CA ARG A 109 -4.76 -3.51 -9.53
C ARG A 109 -6.06 -2.73 -9.32
N CYS A 110 -6.95 -2.85 -10.29
CA CYS A 110 -8.33 -2.43 -10.11
C CYS A 110 -9.03 -3.37 -9.11
N SER A 111 -9.60 -2.82 -8.05
CA SER A 111 -10.31 -3.57 -6.99
C SER A 111 -11.82 -3.48 -7.10
N HIS A 112 -12.34 -2.53 -7.89
CA HIS A 112 -13.76 -2.38 -8.16
C HIS A 112 -14.09 -2.92 -9.55
N PHE A 113 -15.05 -3.87 -9.64
CA PHE A 113 -15.42 -4.46 -10.92
C PHE A 113 -15.84 -3.38 -11.92
N CYS A 114 -15.12 -3.26 -13.02
CA CYS A 114 -15.25 -2.20 -14.02
C CYS A 114 -15.62 -2.71 -15.43
N GLY A 115 -15.79 -4.02 -15.58
CA GLY A 115 -16.18 -4.63 -16.84
C GLY A 115 -15.31 -5.84 -17.24
N ILE A 116 -15.39 -6.26 -18.50
CA ILE A 116 -14.81 -7.51 -19.00
C ILE A 116 -13.28 -7.58 -18.89
N GLY A 117 -12.59 -6.44 -18.92
CA GLY A 117 -11.12 -6.34 -18.79
C GLY A 117 -10.63 -6.11 -17.36
N HIS A 118 -11.53 -6.13 -16.37
CA HIS A 118 -11.21 -5.86 -14.96
C HIS A 118 -10.00 -6.65 -14.43
N MET A 119 -9.93 -7.94 -14.72
CA MET A 119 -8.86 -8.80 -14.21
C MET A 119 -7.47 -8.48 -14.77
N GLY A 120 -7.41 -7.85 -15.94
CA GLY A 120 -6.17 -7.43 -16.59
C GLY A 120 -5.73 -6.00 -16.25
N MET A 121 -6.56 -5.25 -15.52
CA MET A 121 -6.28 -3.86 -15.17
C MET A 121 -5.33 -3.78 -13.97
N THR A 122 -4.03 -3.86 -14.25
CA THR A 122 -2.95 -3.96 -13.26
C THR A 122 -1.79 -3.02 -13.58
N GLY A 123 -0.91 -2.84 -12.62
CA GLY A 123 0.36 -2.15 -12.78
C GLY A 123 1.27 -2.41 -11.58
N LYS A 124 2.40 -1.71 -11.50
CA LYS A 124 3.34 -1.86 -10.40
C LYS A 124 4.05 -0.58 -10.02
N VAL A 125 4.37 -0.47 -8.75
CA VAL A 125 5.31 0.52 -8.20
C VAL A 125 6.65 -0.16 -8.02
N ILE A 126 7.71 0.43 -8.58
CA ILE A 126 9.09 0.01 -8.40
C ILE A 126 9.74 1.04 -7.48
N VAL A 127 10.13 0.59 -6.29
CA VAL A 127 10.89 1.39 -5.31
C VAL A 127 12.37 1.04 -5.46
N GLU A 128 13.20 1.99 -5.87
CA GLU A 128 14.62 1.82 -6.16
C GLU A 128 15.55 2.73 -5.34
#